data_78b5b2b77a91843c44ee6d135d12a1df
#
_entry.id   78b5b2b77a91843c44ee6d135d12a1df
#
_cell.length_a   1.000
_cell.length_b   1.000
_cell.length_c   1.000
_cell.angle_alpha   90.00
_cell.angle_beta   90.00
_cell.angle_gamma   90.00
#
_symmetry.space_group_name_H-M   'P 1'
#
loop_
_entity.id
_entity.type
_entity.pdbx_description
1 polymer ?
#
loop_
_entity_poly.entity_id
_entity_poly.type
_entity_poly.pdbx_seq_one_letter_code
_entity_poly.pdbx_strand_id
1 'polypeptide(L)'
;PWLQGDNGTAKSGSESARFPITLPSGRVVVPPTGNFWRFSIANFEKARAEGRVSFGAKGDGLPIINRYLTEVQDGVVPRTWWPAEEAGSNQSAKRDHLRKLLPEIEPFATPKPEELLKLALQISTNPGDLVLDSFAGSGTTGAVAHKMGRRWIMVELGEHCHTHTIPRLPKVIAGADKGGTPASAGWEGGGGVRYYRLAPSLIVNDRWGNPVINPEYNAAQLAEALAKLEGFNYAPSETQWWQHGHSSERDFIYVTT
;
A
#
# COMPACT_ATOMS: atom_id res chain seq x y z
N PRO A 1 12.30 24.22 -16.62
CA PRO A 1 12.43 23.11 -17.56
C PRO A 1 11.06 22.68 -18.06
N TRP A 2 10.98 22.24 -19.30
CA TRP A 2 9.78 21.75 -19.93
C TRP A 2 10.03 20.44 -20.65
N LEU A 3 8.94 19.70 -20.91
CA LEU A 3 8.95 18.48 -21.67
C LEU A 3 8.43 18.77 -23.08
N GLN A 4 9.01 18.13 -24.08
CA GLN A 4 8.47 18.19 -25.43
C GLN A 4 7.06 17.59 -25.43
N GLY A 5 6.09 18.34 -25.95
CA GLY A 5 4.73 17.83 -26.09
C GLY A 5 4.59 16.75 -27.16
N ASP A 6 3.42 16.17 -27.24
CA ASP A 6 3.06 15.23 -28.31
C ASP A 6 3.08 15.92 -29.70
N ASN A 7 3.10 15.10 -30.76
CA ASN A 7 2.93 15.60 -32.13
C ASN A 7 1.75 16.57 -32.20
N GLY A 8 1.98 17.73 -32.79
CA GLY A 8 0.98 18.80 -32.86
C GLY A 8 -0.28 18.47 -33.65
N THR A 9 -0.40 17.24 -34.22
CA THR A 9 -1.53 16.82 -35.07
C THR A 9 -2.21 15.54 -34.56
N ALA A 10 -3.51 15.38 -34.84
CA ALA A 10 -4.32 14.20 -34.56
C ALA A 10 -5.14 13.80 -35.79
N LYS A 11 -5.53 12.50 -35.87
CA LYS A 11 -6.37 11.96 -36.97
C LYS A 11 -7.84 12.32 -36.83
N SER A 12 -8.26 12.80 -35.67
CA SER A 12 -9.65 13.24 -35.39
C SER A 12 -9.65 14.67 -34.86
N GLY A 13 -10.62 15.47 -35.25
CA GLY A 13 -10.74 16.85 -34.84
C GLY A 13 -11.86 17.57 -35.61
N SER A 14 -12.05 18.86 -35.37
CA SER A 14 -13.01 19.73 -36.08
C SER A 14 -12.30 20.52 -37.19
N GLU A 15 -13.05 20.96 -38.21
CA GLU A 15 -12.50 21.81 -39.27
C GLU A 15 -11.93 23.14 -38.75
N SER A 16 -12.42 23.65 -37.62
CA SER A 16 -11.84 24.80 -36.92
C SER A 16 -10.42 24.59 -36.42
N ALA A 17 -9.94 23.34 -36.36
CA ALA A 17 -8.58 22.98 -35.99
C ALA A 17 -7.65 22.77 -37.23
N ARG A 18 -8.03 23.32 -38.39
CA ARG A 18 -7.23 23.30 -39.62
C ARG A 18 -6.81 24.69 -40.08
N PHE A 19 -6.40 25.53 -39.20
CA PHE A 19 -5.96 26.88 -39.49
C PHE A 19 -4.47 26.90 -39.95
N PRO A 20 -4.07 27.88 -40.81
CA PRO A 20 -2.68 28.06 -41.21
C PRO A 20 -1.82 28.62 -40.08
N ILE A 21 -0.57 28.16 -40.00
CA ILE A 21 0.43 28.66 -39.05
C ILE A 21 1.68 29.08 -39.83
N THR A 22 2.14 30.31 -39.59
CA THR A 22 3.41 30.81 -40.12
C THR A 22 4.55 30.40 -39.23
N LEU A 23 5.50 29.64 -39.79
CA LEU A 23 6.71 29.19 -39.14
C LEU A 23 7.76 30.31 -39.00
N PRO A 24 8.78 30.16 -38.14
CA PRO A 24 9.90 31.11 -38.07
C PRO A 24 10.64 31.32 -39.43
N SER A 25 10.65 30.32 -40.28
CA SER A 25 11.19 30.38 -41.65
C SER A 25 10.37 31.24 -42.61
N GLY A 26 9.19 31.71 -42.24
CA GLY A 26 8.22 32.36 -43.11
C GLY A 26 7.31 31.39 -43.89
N ARG A 27 7.56 30.09 -43.83
CA ARG A 27 6.71 29.09 -44.48
C ARG A 27 5.36 28.96 -43.72
N VAL A 28 4.27 28.90 -44.50
CA VAL A 28 2.95 28.66 -43.94
C VAL A 28 2.62 27.17 -44.02
N VAL A 29 2.20 26.61 -42.91
CA VAL A 29 1.81 25.20 -42.80
C VAL A 29 0.38 25.04 -42.32
N VAL A 30 -0.25 23.97 -42.77
CA VAL A 30 -1.55 23.49 -42.31
C VAL A 30 -1.37 22.03 -41.90
N PRO A 31 -2.30 21.45 -41.10
CA PRO A 31 -2.20 20.01 -40.78
C PRO A 31 -2.15 19.17 -42.06
N PRO A 32 -1.39 18.07 -42.11
CA PRO A 32 -1.39 17.14 -43.24
C PRO A 32 -2.81 16.67 -43.56
N THR A 33 -3.05 16.28 -44.79
CA THR A 33 -4.35 15.79 -45.26
C THR A 33 -4.88 14.68 -44.32
N GLY A 34 -6.12 14.82 -43.86
CA GLY A 34 -6.75 13.89 -42.90
C GLY A 34 -6.35 14.09 -41.46
N ASN A 35 -5.55 15.11 -41.14
CA ASN A 35 -5.18 15.46 -39.76
C ASN A 35 -5.69 16.86 -39.38
N PHE A 36 -5.73 17.10 -38.08
CA PHE A 36 -6.15 18.35 -37.43
C PHE A 36 -5.09 18.77 -36.41
N TRP A 37 -4.96 20.05 -36.12
CA TRP A 37 -4.16 20.48 -34.95
C TRP A 37 -4.77 19.94 -33.66
N ARG A 38 -3.94 19.53 -32.72
CA ARG A 38 -4.36 19.13 -31.37
C ARG A 38 -4.72 20.29 -30.48
N PHE A 39 -4.67 21.50 -30.96
CA PHE A 39 -4.88 22.74 -30.21
C PHE A 39 -5.72 23.71 -31.01
N SER A 40 -6.44 24.59 -30.34
CA SER A 40 -7.15 25.71 -30.92
C SER A 40 -6.17 26.83 -31.28
N ILE A 41 -6.59 27.75 -32.19
CA ILE A 41 -5.78 28.91 -32.53
C ILE A 41 -5.47 29.77 -31.28
N ALA A 42 -6.44 29.95 -30.38
CA ALA A 42 -6.24 30.72 -29.14
C ALA A 42 -5.18 30.10 -28.23
N ASN A 43 -5.20 28.75 -28.05
CA ASN A 43 -4.20 28.04 -27.26
C ASN A 43 -2.82 28.08 -27.91
N PHE A 44 -2.77 28.03 -29.23
CA PHE A 44 -1.51 28.14 -29.97
C PHE A 44 -0.88 29.52 -29.79
N GLU A 45 -1.64 30.61 -30.01
CA GLU A 45 -1.13 31.97 -29.86
C GLU A 45 -0.72 32.28 -28.43
N LYS A 46 -1.47 31.79 -27.44
CA LYS A 46 -1.06 31.87 -26.04
C LYS A 46 0.25 31.16 -25.78
N ALA A 47 0.40 29.90 -26.21
CA ALA A 47 1.63 29.13 -26.05
C ALA A 47 2.82 29.78 -26.80
N ARG A 48 2.56 30.39 -27.97
CA ARG A 48 3.54 31.12 -28.75
C ARG A 48 4.03 32.37 -28.01
N ALA A 49 3.13 33.14 -27.45
CA ALA A 49 3.45 34.32 -26.65
C ALA A 49 4.25 33.97 -25.38
N GLU A 50 3.98 32.79 -24.78
CA GLU A 50 4.71 32.24 -23.65
C GLU A 50 6.06 31.57 -24.04
N GLY A 51 6.42 31.57 -25.33
CA GLY A 51 7.66 30.94 -25.84
C GLY A 51 7.67 29.42 -25.75
N ARG A 52 6.53 28.77 -25.62
CA ARG A 52 6.36 27.31 -25.45
C ARG A 52 6.21 26.52 -26.74
N VAL A 53 6.22 27.17 -27.90
CA VAL A 53 6.10 26.49 -29.20
C VAL A 53 7.47 26.18 -29.74
N SER A 54 7.72 24.92 -30.08
CA SER A 54 8.93 24.50 -30.79
C SER A 54 8.60 24.05 -32.23
N PHE A 55 9.53 24.31 -33.14
CA PHE A 55 9.42 24.01 -34.57
C PHE A 55 10.52 23.05 -34.99
N GLY A 56 11.03 22.20 -34.10
CA GLY A 56 12.16 21.32 -34.32
C GLY A 56 13.49 22.06 -34.35
N ALA A 57 14.60 21.32 -34.46
CA ALA A 57 15.95 21.86 -34.34
C ALA A 57 16.30 22.91 -35.46
N LYS A 58 15.68 22.83 -36.61
CA LYS A 58 15.89 23.76 -37.76
C LYS A 58 14.85 24.88 -37.83
N GLY A 59 13.89 24.93 -36.87
CA GLY A 59 12.83 25.96 -36.88
C GLY A 59 11.82 25.85 -38.04
N ASP A 60 11.78 24.74 -38.74
CA ASP A 60 10.95 24.55 -39.93
C ASP A 60 10.03 23.29 -39.84
N GLY A 61 9.96 22.68 -38.65
CA GLY A 61 9.06 21.56 -38.39
C GLY A 61 7.65 22.01 -38.02
N LEU A 62 6.72 21.06 -38.01
CA LEU A 62 5.36 21.31 -37.52
C LEU A 62 5.39 21.77 -36.06
N PRO A 63 4.49 22.68 -35.64
CA PRO A 63 4.48 23.23 -34.31
C PRO A 63 4.17 22.16 -33.25
N ILE A 64 4.94 22.17 -32.18
CA ILE A 64 4.72 21.35 -30.95
C ILE A 64 4.63 22.29 -29.79
N ILE A 65 3.55 22.21 -29.02
CA ILE A 65 3.41 22.98 -27.77
C ILE A 65 4.06 22.18 -26.64
N ASN A 66 5.12 22.75 -26.06
CA ASN A 66 5.81 22.17 -24.91
C ASN A 66 5.00 22.37 -23.62
N ARG A 67 5.10 21.43 -22.68
CA ARG A 67 4.47 21.51 -21.36
C ARG A 67 5.51 21.81 -20.31
N TYR A 68 5.17 22.63 -19.32
CA TYR A 68 5.99 22.75 -18.12
C TYR A 68 6.01 21.44 -17.37
N LEU A 69 7.11 21.14 -16.68
CA LEU A 69 7.18 19.96 -15.81
C LEU A 69 6.14 20.01 -14.68
N THR A 70 5.79 21.21 -14.25
CA THR A 70 4.73 21.43 -13.25
C THR A 70 3.31 21.16 -13.77
N GLU A 71 3.13 21.08 -15.09
CA GLU A 71 1.86 20.76 -15.74
C GLU A 71 1.74 19.26 -16.09
N VAL A 72 2.83 18.50 -15.90
CA VAL A 72 2.87 17.07 -16.15
C VAL A 72 2.51 16.34 -14.87
N GLN A 73 1.58 15.40 -14.96
CA GLN A 73 1.19 14.57 -13.84
C GLN A 73 2.40 13.78 -13.33
N ASP A 74 2.67 13.86 -12.03
CA ASP A 74 3.67 13.04 -11.39
C ASP A 74 3.22 11.58 -11.36
N GLY A 75 4.03 10.72 -12.00
CA GLY A 75 3.77 9.29 -12.06
C GLY A 75 2.94 8.83 -13.26
N VAL A 76 2.83 7.54 -13.38
CA VAL A 76 2.08 6.84 -14.43
C VAL A 76 0.87 6.17 -13.79
N VAL A 77 -0.28 6.27 -14.44
CA VAL A 77 -1.50 5.55 -14.00
C VAL A 77 -1.19 4.04 -13.96
N PRO A 78 -1.46 3.36 -12.85
CA PRO A 78 -1.22 1.93 -12.73
C PRO A 78 -1.99 1.16 -13.81
N ARG A 79 -1.37 0.12 -14.36
CA ARG A 79 -2.06 -0.80 -15.26
C ARG A 79 -3.06 -1.64 -14.49
N THR A 80 -4.11 -2.09 -15.15
CA THR A 80 -5.09 -3.03 -14.59
C THR A 80 -4.61 -4.49 -14.66
N TRP A 81 -3.58 -4.77 -15.45
CA TRP A 81 -2.93 -6.06 -15.60
C TRP A 81 -1.47 -5.95 -15.16
N TRP A 82 -1.07 -6.75 -14.17
CA TRP A 82 0.30 -6.84 -13.67
C TRP A 82 0.91 -8.19 -14.06
N PRO A 83 1.83 -8.23 -15.01
CA PRO A 83 2.49 -9.45 -15.43
C PRO A 83 3.45 -9.98 -14.35
N ALA A 84 3.82 -11.26 -14.44
CA ALA A 84 4.67 -11.91 -13.44
C ALA A 84 6.08 -11.26 -13.32
N GLU A 85 6.56 -10.63 -14.36
CA GLU A 85 7.83 -9.90 -14.39
C GLU A 85 7.82 -8.68 -13.46
N GLU A 86 6.65 -8.07 -13.24
CA GLU A 86 6.47 -6.92 -12.36
C GLU A 86 5.96 -7.33 -10.97
N ALA A 87 5.00 -8.24 -10.91
CA ALA A 87 4.29 -8.63 -9.69
C ALA A 87 4.80 -9.92 -9.04
N GLY A 88 5.80 -10.58 -9.64
CA GLY A 88 6.25 -11.88 -9.19
C GLY A 88 5.25 -13.01 -9.47
N SER A 89 5.55 -14.19 -8.97
CA SER A 89 4.70 -15.38 -9.08
C SER A 89 4.68 -16.17 -7.79
N ASN A 90 3.70 -17.08 -7.61
CA ASN A 90 3.68 -17.99 -6.47
C ASN A 90 4.95 -18.86 -6.41
N GLN A 91 5.53 -19.22 -7.56
CA GLN A 91 6.76 -19.99 -7.62
C GLN A 91 7.97 -19.20 -7.13
N SER A 92 8.13 -17.94 -7.55
CA SER A 92 9.19 -17.07 -7.05
C SER A 92 9.04 -16.82 -5.54
N ALA A 93 7.83 -16.55 -5.07
CA ALA A 93 7.54 -16.38 -3.65
C ALA A 93 7.88 -17.61 -2.82
N LYS A 94 7.54 -18.82 -3.33
CA LYS A 94 7.77 -20.08 -2.64
C LYS A 94 9.25 -20.49 -2.66
N ARG A 95 9.82 -20.64 -3.86
CA ARG A 95 11.13 -21.21 -4.08
C ARG A 95 12.26 -20.22 -3.84
N ASP A 96 12.11 -19.02 -4.36
CA ASP A 96 13.22 -18.07 -4.41
C ASP A 96 13.24 -17.15 -3.17
N HIS A 97 12.13 -17.06 -2.44
CA HIS A 97 12.01 -16.24 -1.24
C HIS A 97 11.76 -17.09 0.02
N LEU A 98 10.53 -17.61 0.26
CA LEU A 98 10.19 -18.24 1.55
C LEU A 98 11.05 -19.42 1.91
N ARG A 99 11.42 -20.27 0.96
CA ARG A 99 12.30 -21.41 1.20
C ARG A 99 13.68 -21.00 1.69
N LYS A 100 14.19 -19.85 1.24
CA LYS A 100 15.47 -19.31 1.69
C LYS A 100 15.35 -18.62 3.04
N LEU A 101 14.21 -17.96 3.28
CA LEU A 101 13.96 -17.27 4.54
C LEU A 101 13.69 -18.22 5.70
N LEU A 102 12.97 -19.32 5.44
CA LEU A 102 12.57 -20.34 6.42
C LEU A 102 12.96 -21.73 5.94
N PRO A 103 14.28 -22.06 5.87
CA PRO A 103 14.76 -23.28 5.27
C PRO A 103 14.37 -24.55 6.04
N GLU A 104 14.09 -24.43 7.33
CA GLU A 104 13.70 -25.56 8.19
C GLU A 104 12.21 -25.92 8.07
N ILE A 105 11.42 -25.14 7.34
CA ILE A 105 9.96 -25.30 7.26
C ILE A 105 9.59 -25.57 5.80
N GLU A 106 8.67 -26.56 5.58
CA GLU A 106 8.12 -26.74 4.25
C GLU A 106 7.41 -25.45 3.80
N PRO A 107 7.76 -24.89 2.64
CA PRO A 107 7.21 -23.63 2.23
C PRO A 107 5.69 -23.66 2.08
N PHE A 108 5.03 -22.59 2.48
CA PHE A 108 3.57 -22.41 2.31
C PHE A 108 3.14 -22.75 0.87
N ALA A 109 1.99 -23.41 0.69
CA ALA A 109 1.61 -23.97 -0.60
C ALA A 109 1.48 -22.91 -1.70
N THR A 110 0.83 -21.78 -1.40
CA THR A 110 0.51 -20.72 -2.36
C THR A 110 0.81 -19.32 -1.81
N PRO A 111 2.09 -19.02 -1.48
CA PRO A 111 2.44 -17.71 -0.96
C PRO A 111 2.27 -16.65 -2.04
N LYS A 112 1.80 -15.46 -1.66
CA LYS A 112 1.79 -14.33 -2.59
C LYS A 112 3.20 -13.73 -2.67
N PRO A 113 3.66 -13.30 -3.85
CA PRO A 113 4.92 -12.60 -3.99
C PRO A 113 4.85 -11.21 -3.34
N GLU A 114 5.95 -10.78 -2.76
CA GLU A 114 6.02 -9.47 -2.11
C GLU A 114 5.87 -8.32 -3.12
N GLU A 115 6.35 -8.51 -4.34
CA GLU A 115 6.21 -7.55 -5.43
C GLU A 115 4.75 -7.20 -5.71
N LEU A 116 3.86 -8.20 -5.72
CA LEU A 116 2.42 -8.00 -5.90
C LEU A 116 1.83 -7.13 -4.77
N LEU A 117 2.14 -7.49 -3.52
CA LEU A 117 1.63 -6.75 -2.36
C LEU A 117 2.23 -5.34 -2.30
N LYS A 118 3.49 -5.17 -2.70
CA LYS A 118 4.13 -3.85 -2.84
C LYS A 118 3.36 -2.96 -3.81
N LEU A 119 3.06 -3.44 -5.01
CA LEU A 119 2.28 -2.69 -6.00
C LEU A 119 0.91 -2.32 -5.44
N ALA A 120 0.19 -3.27 -4.85
CA ALA A 120 -1.11 -3.03 -4.25
C ALA A 120 -1.06 -1.97 -3.15
N LEU A 121 -0.12 -2.08 -2.21
CA LEU A 121 0.02 -1.13 -1.11
C LEU A 121 0.53 0.25 -1.56
N GLN A 122 1.37 0.29 -2.59
CA GLN A 122 1.90 1.55 -3.13
C GLN A 122 0.80 2.43 -3.74
N ILE A 123 -0.19 1.83 -4.41
CA ILE A 123 -1.29 2.58 -5.04
C ILE A 123 -2.47 2.84 -4.11
N SER A 124 -2.59 2.11 -3.00
CA SER A 124 -3.75 2.20 -2.09
C SER A 124 -3.45 2.84 -0.74
N THR A 125 -2.18 3.01 -0.37
CA THR A 125 -1.77 3.48 0.96
C THR A 125 -0.57 4.40 0.92
N ASN A 126 -0.40 5.19 1.99
CA ASN A 126 0.79 5.99 2.27
C ASN A 126 1.58 5.42 3.46
N PRO A 127 2.88 5.78 3.64
CA PRO A 127 3.60 5.46 4.86
C PRO A 127 2.82 5.92 6.11
N GLY A 128 2.76 5.05 7.14
CA GLY A 128 2.00 5.29 8.37
C GLY A 128 0.55 4.82 8.37
N ASP A 129 -0.05 4.55 7.20
CA ASP A 129 -1.41 4.03 7.10
C ASP A 129 -1.53 2.63 7.73
N LEU A 130 -2.76 2.25 8.09
CA LEU A 130 -3.08 0.94 8.64
C LEU A 130 -3.59 0.00 7.56
N VAL A 131 -2.93 -1.14 7.43
CA VAL A 131 -3.30 -2.24 6.51
C VAL A 131 -3.91 -3.37 7.31
N LEU A 132 -5.07 -3.86 6.91
CA LEU A 132 -5.73 -5.04 7.48
C LEU A 132 -5.71 -6.19 6.47
N ASP A 133 -5.26 -7.37 6.92
CA ASP A 133 -5.39 -8.62 6.19
C ASP A 133 -6.09 -9.66 7.07
N SER A 134 -7.31 -10.00 6.70
CA SER A 134 -8.15 -10.94 7.46
C SER A 134 -7.79 -12.41 7.22
N PHE A 135 -6.90 -12.71 6.27
CA PHE A 135 -6.49 -14.06 5.88
C PHE A 135 -5.00 -14.10 5.57
N ALA A 136 -4.20 -13.85 6.59
CA ALA A 136 -2.76 -13.58 6.48
C ALA A 136 -1.94 -14.63 5.73
N GLY A 137 -2.38 -15.89 5.74
CA GLY A 137 -1.71 -16.99 5.05
C GLY A 137 -0.25 -17.12 5.49
N SER A 138 0.68 -16.87 4.57
CA SER A 138 2.12 -16.88 4.88
C SER A 138 2.65 -15.56 5.45
N GLY A 139 1.78 -14.60 5.78
CA GLY A 139 2.16 -13.30 6.36
C GLY A 139 2.78 -12.31 5.38
N THR A 140 2.58 -12.48 4.08
CA THR A 140 3.21 -11.61 3.08
C THR A 140 2.76 -10.17 3.20
N THR A 141 1.46 -9.93 3.42
CA THR A 141 0.91 -8.57 3.57
C THR A 141 1.57 -7.81 4.71
N GLY A 142 1.65 -8.42 5.90
CA GLY A 142 2.31 -7.80 7.05
C GLY A 142 3.80 -7.57 6.84
N ALA A 143 4.51 -8.52 6.20
CA ALA A 143 5.91 -8.37 5.86
C ALA A 143 6.15 -7.16 4.94
N VAL A 144 5.36 -7.03 3.86
CA VAL A 144 5.49 -5.92 2.90
C VAL A 144 5.06 -4.60 3.51
N ALA A 145 3.92 -4.56 4.22
CA ALA A 145 3.45 -3.36 4.91
C ALA A 145 4.49 -2.84 5.89
N HIS A 146 5.12 -3.72 6.67
CA HIS A 146 6.17 -3.40 7.61
C HIS A 146 7.41 -2.80 6.92
N LYS A 147 7.92 -3.46 5.88
CA LYS A 147 9.04 -2.99 5.08
C LYS A 147 8.79 -1.64 4.39
N MET A 148 7.54 -1.34 4.09
CA MET A 148 7.12 -0.08 3.46
C MET A 148 6.73 1.01 4.47
N GLY A 149 6.91 0.79 5.78
CA GLY A 149 6.59 1.76 6.82
C GLY A 149 5.10 1.96 7.07
N ARG A 150 4.27 0.95 6.77
CA ARG A 150 2.84 0.92 7.12
C ARG A 150 2.67 0.20 8.43
N ARG A 151 1.61 0.57 9.20
CA ARG A 151 1.11 -0.24 10.30
C ARG A 151 0.24 -1.35 9.73
N TRP A 152 0.12 -2.46 10.44
CA TRP A 152 -0.67 -3.57 9.92
C TRP A 152 -1.30 -4.39 11.04
N ILE A 153 -2.43 -5.00 10.71
CA ILE A 153 -3.11 -6.01 11.49
C ILE A 153 -3.34 -7.20 10.57
N MET A 154 -2.97 -8.39 11.02
CA MET A 154 -3.23 -9.64 10.31
C MET A 154 -4.04 -10.57 11.20
N VAL A 155 -4.97 -11.29 10.59
CA VAL A 155 -5.75 -12.34 11.24
C VAL A 155 -5.49 -13.65 10.50
N GLU A 156 -5.25 -14.72 11.24
CA GLU A 156 -5.04 -16.05 10.68
C GLU A 156 -5.57 -17.12 11.63
N LEU A 157 -6.42 -17.99 11.13
CA LEU A 157 -7.04 -19.07 11.89
C LEU A 157 -6.22 -20.37 11.85
N GLY A 158 -5.51 -20.60 10.74
CA GLY A 158 -4.81 -21.86 10.48
C GLY A 158 -3.50 -22.00 11.26
N GLU A 159 -3.08 -23.23 11.50
CA GLU A 159 -1.82 -23.56 12.18
C GLU A 159 -0.58 -22.96 11.48
N HIS A 160 -0.70 -22.64 10.20
CA HIS A 160 0.36 -21.96 9.48
C HIS A 160 0.63 -20.53 9.99
N CYS A 161 -0.25 -19.97 10.82
CA CYS A 161 0.06 -18.78 11.62
C CYS A 161 1.33 -19.02 12.46
N HIS A 162 1.40 -20.14 13.15
CA HIS A 162 2.49 -20.50 14.03
C HIS A 162 3.73 -21.02 13.28
N THR A 163 3.51 -21.73 12.18
CA THR A 163 4.62 -22.35 11.43
C THR A 163 5.23 -21.41 10.39
N HIS A 164 4.49 -20.44 9.85
CA HIS A 164 4.98 -19.57 8.76
C HIS A 164 4.93 -18.08 9.13
N THR A 165 3.76 -17.58 9.53
CA THR A 165 3.57 -16.13 9.74
C THR A 165 4.40 -15.62 10.90
N ILE A 166 4.30 -16.23 12.07
CA ILE A 166 5.05 -15.84 13.26
C ILE A 166 6.56 -16.00 13.08
N PRO A 167 7.12 -17.08 12.55
CA PRO A 167 8.56 -17.19 12.32
C PRO A 167 9.12 -16.22 11.27
N ARG A 168 8.29 -15.78 10.31
CA ARG A 168 8.70 -14.82 9.27
C ARG A 168 8.91 -13.42 9.86
N LEU A 169 8.00 -12.94 10.70
CA LEU A 169 7.98 -11.56 11.17
C LEU A 169 9.24 -11.12 11.92
N PRO A 170 9.82 -11.89 12.86
CA PRO A 170 11.08 -11.53 13.48
C PRO A 170 12.24 -11.37 12.49
N LYS A 171 12.28 -12.19 11.42
CA LYS A 171 13.30 -12.07 10.37
C LYS A 171 13.12 -10.79 9.55
N VAL A 172 11.87 -10.37 9.29
CA VAL A 172 11.57 -9.07 8.67
C VAL A 172 12.02 -7.93 9.58
N ILE A 173 11.65 -7.96 10.86
CA ILE A 173 11.99 -6.94 11.86
C ILE A 173 13.51 -6.84 12.05
N ALA A 174 14.23 -7.97 12.06
CA ALA A 174 15.67 -7.99 12.14
C ALA A 174 16.39 -7.55 10.85
N GLY A 175 15.66 -7.22 9.79
CA GLY A 175 16.24 -6.90 8.48
C GLY A 175 16.91 -8.09 7.79
N ALA A 176 16.67 -9.32 8.27
CA ALA A 176 17.26 -10.54 7.71
C ALA A 176 16.55 -11.02 6.44
N ASP A 177 15.31 -10.58 6.22
CA ASP A 177 14.55 -10.86 5.01
C ASP A 177 15.03 -9.96 3.86
N LYS A 178 16.02 -10.41 3.12
CA LYS A 178 16.64 -9.69 1.99
C LYS A 178 15.99 -9.99 0.64
N GLY A 179 14.97 -10.85 0.59
CA GLY A 179 14.22 -11.17 -0.62
C GLY A 179 13.08 -10.20 -0.90
N GLY A 180 12.49 -10.27 -2.10
CA GLY A 180 11.30 -9.49 -2.47
C GLY A 180 11.49 -7.98 -2.37
N THR A 181 10.59 -7.33 -1.65
CA THR A 181 10.52 -5.86 -1.50
C THR A 181 11.76 -5.16 -0.89
N PRO A 182 12.60 -5.77 -0.02
CA PRO A 182 13.70 -5.04 0.63
C PRO A 182 14.70 -4.43 -0.31
N ALA A 183 15.06 -5.16 -1.39
CA ALA A 183 16.04 -4.68 -2.35
C ALA A 183 15.63 -3.37 -3.04
N SER A 184 14.33 -3.13 -3.13
CA SER A 184 13.77 -1.93 -3.77
C SER A 184 13.27 -0.87 -2.79
N ALA A 185 13.14 -1.19 -1.49
CA ALA A 185 12.62 -0.31 -0.45
C ALA A 185 13.70 0.22 0.51
N GLY A 186 14.94 -0.29 0.43
CA GLY A 186 16.01 0.10 1.36
C GLY A 186 15.77 -0.33 2.80
N TRP A 187 15.00 -1.39 3.02
CA TRP A 187 14.66 -1.87 4.37
C TRP A 187 15.86 -2.52 5.07
N GLU A 188 16.23 -1.98 6.23
CA GLU A 188 17.35 -2.49 7.03
C GLU A 188 16.93 -3.15 8.34
N GLY A 189 15.63 -3.16 8.63
CA GLY A 189 15.07 -3.70 9.87
C GLY A 189 14.49 -2.61 10.77
N GLY A 190 13.96 -3.04 11.90
CA GLY A 190 13.39 -2.18 12.93
C GLY A 190 11.90 -2.42 13.18
N GLY A 191 11.35 -1.69 14.14
CA GLY A 191 9.96 -1.85 14.57
C GLY A 191 9.73 -3.07 15.47
N GLY A 192 8.48 -3.50 15.54
CA GLY A 192 8.06 -4.63 16.38
C GLY A 192 6.72 -5.19 15.95
N VAL A 193 6.34 -6.32 16.55
CA VAL A 193 5.06 -6.98 16.37
C VAL A 193 4.47 -7.36 17.70
N ARG A 194 3.15 -7.28 17.83
CA ARG A 194 2.39 -7.85 18.94
C ARG A 194 1.57 -9.01 18.40
N TYR A 195 1.75 -10.16 19.00
CA TYR A 195 0.92 -11.33 18.74
C TYR A 195 -0.16 -11.45 19.77
N TYR A 196 -1.38 -11.65 19.31
CA TYR A 196 -2.53 -11.90 20.17
C TYR A 196 -3.17 -13.22 19.80
N ARG A 197 -3.57 -13.96 20.80
CA ARG A 197 -4.41 -15.14 20.62
C ARG A 197 -5.84 -14.77 21.00
N LEU A 198 -6.80 -15.14 20.16
CA LEU A 198 -8.21 -14.92 20.46
C LEU A 198 -8.56 -15.76 21.71
N ALA A 199 -9.04 -15.10 22.73
CA ALA A 199 -9.56 -15.77 23.91
C ALA A 199 -10.91 -16.43 23.62
N PRO A 200 -11.34 -17.43 24.39
CA PRO A 200 -12.70 -17.92 24.35
C PRO A 200 -13.73 -16.80 24.53
N SER A 201 -14.97 -17.01 24.08
CA SER A 201 -16.03 -16.03 24.34
C SER A 201 -16.22 -15.80 25.82
N LEU A 202 -16.26 -14.53 26.26
CA LEU A 202 -16.50 -14.18 27.65
C LEU A 202 -17.91 -14.60 28.11
N ILE A 203 -18.88 -14.51 27.19
CA ILE A 203 -20.26 -14.91 27.42
C ILE A 203 -20.56 -16.17 26.62
N VAL A 204 -21.11 -17.15 27.26
CA VAL A 204 -21.59 -18.39 26.66
C VAL A 204 -23.02 -18.66 27.14
N ASN A 205 -23.75 -19.52 26.44
CA ASN A 205 -25.07 -19.90 26.88
C ASN A 205 -24.98 -21.12 27.81
N ASP A 206 -25.73 -21.09 28.90
CA ASP A 206 -25.91 -22.23 29.78
C ASP A 206 -26.82 -23.32 29.09
N ARG A 207 -27.04 -24.41 29.81
CA ARG A 207 -27.86 -25.52 29.30
C ARG A 207 -29.35 -25.15 29.02
N TRP A 208 -29.81 -24.01 29.52
CA TRP A 208 -31.15 -23.48 29.31
C TRP A 208 -31.20 -22.34 28.28
N GLY A 209 -30.07 -21.98 27.69
CA GLY A 209 -29.98 -20.92 26.70
C GLY A 209 -29.80 -19.51 27.29
N ASN A 210 -29.56 -19.36 28.60
CA ASN A 210 -29.30 -18.05 29.20
C ASN A 210 -27.83 -17.65 29.02
N PRO A 211 -27.52 -16.38 28.73
CA PRO A 211 -26.15 -15.87 28.66
C PRO A 211 -25.53 -15.85 30.06
N VAL A 212 -24.41 -16.52 30.21
CA VAL A 212 -23.62 -16.57 31.48
C VAL A 212 -22.16 -16.32 31.15
N ILE A 213 -21.40 -15.90 32.19
CA ILE A 213 -19.94 -15.78 32.05
C ILE A 213 -19.37 -17.18 31.81
N ASN A 214 -18.48 -17.27 30.84
CA ASN A 214 -17.81 -18.52 30.49
C ASN A 214 -17.01 -19.05 31.70
N PRO A 215 -17.31 -20.24 32.21
CA PRO A 215 -16.67 -20.82 33.39
C PRO A 215 -15.18 -21.15 33.17
N GLU A 216 -14.67 -21.08 31.96
CA GLU A 216 -13.24 -21.22 31.67
C GLU A 216 -12.42 -19.99 32.10
N TYR A 217 -13.09 -18.86 32.38
CA TYR A 217 -12.41 -17.65 32.84
C TYR A 217 -12.19 -17.71 34.37
N ASN A 218 -10.93 -17.60 34.77
CA ASN A 218 -10.62 -17.36 36.16
C ASN A 218 -10.80 -15.87 36.54
N ALA A 219 -10.74 -15.52 37.81
CA ALA A 219 -10.95 -14.16 38.30
C ALA A 219 -9.99 -13.13 37.70
N ALA A 220 -8.71 -13.49 37.50
CA ALA A 220 -7.71 -12.60 36.92
C ALA A 220 -7.98 -12.35 35.40
N GLN A 221 -8.33 -13.39 34.65
CA GLN A 221 -8.69 -13.27 33.23
C GLN A 221 -10.00 -12.48 33.07
N LEU A 222 -10.96 -12.63 33.99
CA LEU A 222 -12.19 -11.85 33.96
C LEU A 222 -11.90 -10.38 34.22
N ALA A 223 -11.08 -10.08 35.23
CA ALA A 223 -10.66 -8.71 35.50
C ALA A 223 -9.91 -8.06 34.33
N GLU A 224 -9.03 -8.82 33.66
CA GLU A 224 -8.34 -8.36 32.44
C GLU A 224 -9.32 -8.09 31.32
N ALA A 225 -10.26 -8.99 31.05
CA ALA A 225 -11.23 -8.84 29.98
C ALA A 225 -12.12 -7.60 30.22
N LEU A 226 -12.65 -7.43 31.46
CA LEU A 226 -13.48 -6.28 31.80
C LEU A 226 -12.69 -4.97 31.75
N ALA A 227 -11.46 -4.94 32.26
CA ALA A 227 -10.62 -3.75 32.19
C ALA A 227 -10.45 -3.30 30.72
N LYS A 228 -10.18 -4.23 29.81
CA LYS A 228 -10.04 -3.94 28.37
C LYS A 228 -11.35 -3.46 27.73
N LEU A 229 -12.48 -4.06 28.08
CA LEU A 229 -13.80 -3.65 27.58
C LEU A 229 -14.16 -2.23 27.98
N GLU A 230 -13.82 -1.85 29.22
CA GLU A 230 -14.07 -0.51 29.76
C GLU A 230 -12.97 0.51 29.40
N GLY A 231 -12.00 0.14 28.56
CA GLY A 231 -10.95 1.04 28.10
C GLY A 231 -9.80 1.27 29.07
N PHE A 232 -9.69 0.45 30.13
CA PHE A 232 -8.60 0.50 31.09
C PHE A 232 -7.42 -0.36 30.68
N ASN A 233 -6.22 0.05 31.07
CA ASN A 233 -5.04 -0.79 31.02
C ASN A 233 -5.06 -1.76 32.19
N TYR A 234 -5.12 -3.06 31.95
CA TYR A 234 -5.02 -4.08 32.98
C TYR A 234 -3.59 -4.11 33.53
N ALA A 235 -3.44 -3.72 34.78
CA ALA A 235 -2.18 -3.67 35.50
C ALA A 235 -2.48 -3.85 36.99
N PRO A 236 -2.67 -5.10 37.48
CA PRO A 236 -2.99 -5.36 38.85
C PRO A 236 -1.83 -4.91 39.76
N SER A 237 -2.15 -4.20 40.83
CA SER A 237 -1.17 -3.72 41.78
C SER A 237 -0.78 -4.83 42.79
N GLU A 238 0.51 -4.96 43.05
CA GLU A 238 1.01 -5.91 44.06
C GLU A 238 0.70 -5.45 45.50
N THR A 239 0.44 -4.16 45.69
CA THR A 239 0.24 -3.56 47.03
C THR A 239 -1.20 -3.12 47.27
N GLN A 240 -1.97 -2.88 46.24
CA GLN A 240 -3.34 -2.41 46.29
C GLN A 240 -4.27 -3.49 45.73
N TRP A 241 -4.77 -4.38 46.57
CA TRP A 241 -5.58 -5.53 46.19
C TRP A 241 -6.83 -5.20 45.37
N TRP A 242 -7.32 -3.96 45.45
CA TRP A 242 -8.49 -3.46 44.73
C TRP A 242 -8.15 -2.85 43.36
N GLN A 243 -6.88 -2.60 43.04
CA GLN A 243 -6.48 -1.98 41.78
C GLN A 243 -6.14 -3.06 40.76
N HIS A 244 -7.05 -3.34 39.83
CA HIS A 244 -6.85 -4.27 38.73
C HIS A 244 -6.35 -3.61 37.45
N GLY A 245 -6.50 -2.29 37.33
CA GLY A 245 -6.04 -1.54 36.17
C GLY A 245 -6.22 -0.03 36.36
N HIS A 246 -5.78 0.73 35.40
CA HIS A 246 -5.87 2.20 35.37
C HIS A 246 -6.22 2.74 33.99
N SER A 247 -6.88 3.89 33.95
CA SER A 247 -7.12 4.64 32.69
C SER A 247 -5.90 5.45 32.31
N SER A 248 -5.98 6.11 31.13
CA SER A 248 -4.99 7.13 30.71
C SER A 248 -5.07 8.42 31.53
N GLU A 249 -6.14 8.61 32.29
CA GLU A 249 -6.36 9.77 33.18
C GLU A 249 -5.88 9.43 34.61
N ARG A 250 -6.77 9.34 35.56
CA ARG A 250 -6.43 9.02 36.96
C ARG A 250 -7.39 8.03 37.61
N ASP A 251 -8.16 7.33 36.80
CA ASP A 251 -9.16 6.40 37.28
C ASP A 251 -8.57 5.00 37.43
N PHE A 252 -9.10 4.24 38.34
CA PHE A 252 -8.73 2.85 38.60
C PHE A 252 -9.95 1.96 38.44
N ILE A 253 -9.73 0.74 37.96
CA ILE A 253 -10.79 -0.28 37.89
C ILE A 253 -10.56 -1.37 38.91
N TYR A 254 -11.65 -1.72 39.60
CA TYR A 254 -11.73 -2.86 40.46
C TYR A 254 -12.83 -3.81 40.01
N VAL A 255 -12.50 -5.06 39.80
CA VAL A 255 -13.45 -6.11 39.36
C VAL A 255 -13.63 -7.10 40.48
N THR A 256 -14.87 -7.27 40.90
CA THR A 256 -15.27 -8.32 41.85
C THR A 256 -15.90 -9.49 41.08
N THR A 257 -15.61 -10.71 41.47
CA THR A 257 -16.18 -11.95 40.91
C THR A 257 -17.00 -12.65 41.98
#